data_5e96a19d71e4b7b99b7da42072208e3e
#
_entry.id   5e96a19d71e4b7b99b7da42072208e3e
#
_cell.length_a   1.000
_cell.length_b   1.000
_cell.length_c   1.000
_cell.angle_alpha   90.00
_cell.angle_beta   90.00
_cell.angle_gamma   90.00
#
_symmetry.space_group_name_H-M   'P 1'
#
loop_
_entity.id
_entity.type
_entity.pdbx_description
1 polymer ?
#
loop_
_entity_poly.entity_id
_entity_poly.type
_entity_poly.pdbx_seq_one_letter_code
_entity_poly.pdbx_strand_id
1 'polypeptide(L)'
;MELSQKRPKGVLETLCPLVIEASKGEEVWMQWRAYNRHYDGVRCYVKLIQDSLQQLVQQDLPYVENFVVNHLHTVSWLEHEWILKTLLLLPERDATLAYQWLMEQFPEHFLDTTSPEERMMTYAAEVLKKFSPFWSDAQFDQMEQRVVSYHSPDMLENARDRFSLKAYWPYWGSLQEALLPAMDPARSKSKALQAVLQRRKEQGFGDVWYKKGGLIESYTVRSSIADHTEKLSDAAWIRLITSDMPHLSPRDTIQQHFRRPGLESSPREFARTLENFFVTEPLRLAGIAEKLPEQIDAHYSAVILNVFAKKEVFDAVGFETVESVAEKFTRCMTAEMDYELASGFCGLLINHPDAPWSAESYQRLRFLAVAHKNPQENTYLITSGNDPQNKSCQCLRDNVLNSIRGYAFRTIAETLWKYPEKVEDWKTVLEHGLQDPHPSVRYAVIDALAAVSRVDKPFACEGYWEVLQQDPRCILHYTSGWFIMQLYPVHPEECRACLIWAFEQSETEQDLVRNAAHILAELCIKGDLDVHAYLFQRQYMPEQAYGILNQCFDDLNQEPKNTAAKRLLLYTLQNCQEIPQHIVWQ
;
A
#
# COMPACT_ATOMS: atom_id res chain seq x y z
N MET A 1 -6.72 25.18 12.58
CA MET A 1 -7.36 26.29 11.83
C MET A 1 -7.41 27.59 12.66
N GLU A 2 -7.89 27.59 13.88
CA GLU A 2 -7.99 28.84 14.67
C GLU A 2 -6.62 29.48 15.01
N LEU A 3 -5.58 28.68 15.25
CA LEU A 3 -4.21 29.15 15.52
C LEU A 3 -3.55 29.81 14.31
N SER A 4 -3.68 29.23 13.12
CA SER A 4 -3.14 29.81 11.88
C SER A 4 -3.82 31.15 11.52
N GLN A 5 -5.07 31.34 11.90
CA GLN A 5 -5.78 32.60 11.69
C GLN A 5 -5.39 33.68 12.70
N LYS A 6 -5.21 33.30 13.98
CA LYS A 6 -4.95 34.28 15.07
C LYS A 6 -3.47 34.63 15.23
N ARG A 7 -2.55 33.69 14.98
CA ARG A 7 -1.10 33.87 15.19
C ARG A 7 -0.27 33.19 14.07
N PRO A 8 -0.47 33.56 12.80
CA PRO A 8 0.19 32.84 11.69
C PRO A 8 1.72 32.92 11.75
N LYS A 9 2.32 34.06 12.14
CA LYS A 9 3.78 34.16 12.32
C LYS A 9 4.30 33.22 13.40
N GLY A 10 3.65 33.20 14.57
CA GLY A 10 4.04 32.33 15.67
C GLY A 10 3.95 30.85 15.31
N VAL A 11 2.99 30.46 14.48
CA VAL A 11 2.89 29.10 13.92
C VAL A 11 4.11 28.78 13.07
N LEU A 12 4.49 29.67 12.14
CA LEU A 12 5.65 29.45 11.28
C LEU A 12 6.95 29.40 12.08
N GLU A 13 7.18 30.36 12.97
CA GLU A 13 8.39 30.46 13.80
C GLU A 13 8.58 29.24 14.72
N THR A 14 7.48 28.63 15.16
CA THR A 14 7.53 27.48 16.08
C THR A 14 7.54 26.14 15.34
N LEU A 15 6.65 25.96 14.36
CA LEU A 15 6.45 24.65 13.74
C LEU A 15 7.38 24.37 12.56
N CYS A 16 7.74 25.38 11.73
CA CYS A 16 8.61 25.13 10.59
C CYS A 16 9.94 24.48 10.97
N PRO A 17 10.71 24.99 11.97
CA PRO A 17 11.98 24.38 12.34
C PRO A 17 11.82 22.94 12.83
N LEU A 18 10.76 22.65 13.60
CA LEU A 18 10.50 21.32 14.13
C LEU A 18 10.14 20.31 13.02
N VAL A 19 9.28 20.72 12.11
CA VAL A 19 8.84 19.84 11.00
C VAL A 19 9.97 19.62 10.00
N ILE A 20 10.79 20.64 9.73
CA ILE A 20 11.98 20.53 8.86
C ILE A 20 13.00 19.57 9.48
N GLU A 21 13.31 19.72 10.77
CA GLU A 21 14.24 18.83 11.45
C GLU A 21 13.76 17.38 11.43
N ALA A 22 12.47 17.18 11.71
CA ALA A 22 11.85 15.87 11.63
C ALA A 22 11.86 15.24 10.21
N SER A 23 11.99 16.06 9.16
CA SER A 23 11.97 15.61 7.77
C SER A 23 13.34 15.28 7.16
N LYS A 24 14.43 15.44 7.93
CA LYS A 24 15.81 15.27 7.41
C LYS A 24 16.27 13.81 7.22
N GLY A 25 15.50 12.81 7.65
CA GLY A 25 15.84 11.40 7.49
C GLY A 25 15.16 10.77 6.27
N GLU A 26 15.90 10.05 5.40
CA GLU A 26 15.32 9.30 4.27
C GLU A 26 14.29 8.27 4.73
N GLU A 27 14.52 7.59 5.86
CA GLU A 27 13.57 6.65 6.47
C GLU A 27 12.27 7.35 6.93
N VAL A 28 12.38 8.55 7.47
CA VAL A 28 11.23 9.35 7.89
C VAL A 28 10.36 9.72 6.68
N TRP A 29 10.97 9.93 5.52
CA TRP A 29 10.27 10.21 4.26
C TRP A 29 9.41 9.02 3.80
N MET A 30 9.96 7.81 3.82
CA MET A 30 9.25 6.57 3.45
C MET A 30 8.13 6.25 4.44
N GLN A 31 8.39 6.43 5.73
CA GLN A 31 7.37 6.30 6.78
C GLN A 31 6.27 7.35 6.63
N TRP A 32 6.62 8.59 6.34
CA TRP A 32 5.67 9.67 6.11
C TRP A 32 4.72 9.39 4.95
N ARG A 33 5.18 8.72 3.90
CA ARG A 33 4.37 8.23 2.78
C ARG A 33 3.36 7.16 3.18
N ALA A 34 3.78 6.21 3.99
CA ALA A 34 2.90 5.17 4.54
C ALA A 34 1.88 5.77 5.52
N TYR A 35 2.31 6.74 6.33
CA TYR A 35 1.50 7.42 7.34
C TYR A 35 0.45 8.38 6.74
N ASN A 36 0.65 8.91 5.54
CA ASN A 36 -0.29 9.85 4.91
C ASN A 36 -1.69 9.27 4.66
N ARG A 37 -1.86 7.95 4.83
CA ARG A 37 -3.17 7.29 4.78
C ARG A 37 -3.87 7.16 6.13
N HIS A 38 -3.18 7.28 7.28
CA HIS A 38 -3.73 6.89 8.58
C HIS A 38 -3.49 7.84 9.77
N TYR A 39 -2.73 8.95 9.65
CA TYR A 39 -2.45 9.82 10.80
C TYR A 39 -2.81 11.28 10.55
N ASP A 40 -3.88 11.74 11.21
CA ASP A 40 -4.38 13.12 11.16
C ASP A 40 -3.42 14.15 11.80
N GLY A 41 -2.53 13.74 12.71
CA GLY A 41 -1.68 14.64 13.49
C GLY A 41 -0.65 15.41 12.66
N VAL A 42 0.18 14.74 11.86
CA VAL A 42 1.23 15.39 11.05
C VAL A 42 0.62 16.20 9.91
N ARG A 43 -0.45 15.73 9.30
CA ARG A 43 -1.26 16.51 8.34
C ARG A 43 -1.70 17.84 8.95
N CYS A 44 -2.04 17.87 10.23
CA CYS A 44 -2.44 19.09 10.90
C CYS A 44 -1.30 20.13 10.95
N TYR A 45 -0.06 19.73 11.22
CA TYR A 45 1.07 20.68 11.29
C TYR A 45 1.44 21.22 9.91
N VAL A 46 1.56 20.38 8.91
CA VAL A 46 1.82 20.81 7.53
C VAL A 46 0.71 21.73 7.02
N LYS A 47 -0.53 21.36 7.29
CA LYS A 47 -1.68 22.18 6.93
C LYS A 47 -1.70 23.51 7.69
N LEU A 48 -1.36 23.53 9.00
CA LEU A 48 -1.27 24.76 9.78
C LEU A 48 -0.21 25.71 9.22
N ILE A 49 0.94 25.19 8.79
CA ILE A 49 2.00 25.98 8.13
C ILE A 49 1.48 26.56 6.81
N GLN A 50 0.86 25.72 5.95
CA GLN A 50 0.30 26.18 4.68
C GLN A 50 -0.80 27.23 4.86
N ASP A 51 -1.75 26.98 5.76
CA ASP A 51 -2.83 27.92 6.07
C ASP A 51 -2.26 29.24 6.64
N SER A 52 -1.18 29.19 7.43
CA SER A 52 -0.51 30.37 7.99
C SER A 52 0.19 31.19 6.89
N LEU A 53 0.88 30.54 5.96
CA LEU A 53 1.49 31.21 4.81
C LEU A 53 0.42 31.87 3.93
N GLN A 54 -0.67 31.17 3.64
CA GLN A 54 -1.80 31.72 2.88
C GLN A 54 -2.42 32.95 3.56
N GLN A 55 -2.55 32.91 4.88
CA GLN A 55 -3.08 34.03 5.65
C GLN A 55 -2.13 35.23 5.64
N LEU A 56 -0.82 34.98 5.77
CA LEU A 56 0.21 36.02 5.78
C LEU A 56 0.39 36.69 4.41
N VAL A 57 0.16 36.01 3.31
CA VAL A 57 0.13 36.65 1.98
C VAL A 57 -0.88 37.80 1.93
N GLN A 58 -2.00 37.67 2.66
CA GLN A 58 -3.03 38.70 2.70
C GLN A 58 -2.76 39.77 3.78
N GLN A 59 -2.09 39.41 4.88
CA GLN A 59 -1.91 40.30 6.03
C GLN A 59 -0.55 41.00 6.07
N ASP A 60 0.52 40.29 5.65
CA ASP A 60 1.90 40.76 5.73
C ASP A 60 2.74 40.13 4.60
N LEU A 61 2.46 40.57 3.38
CA LEU A 61 3.16 40.08 2.19
C LEU A 61 4.69 40.20 2.28
N PRO A 62 5.28 41.33 2.80
CA PRO A 62 6.72 41.44 2.98
C PRO A 62 7.33 40.35 3.87
N TYR A 63 6.62 39.88 4.88
CA TYR A 63 7.07 38.76 5.70
C TYR A 63 7.16 37.47 4.87
N VAL A 64 6.17 37.22 4.01
CA VAL A 64 6.16 36.03 3.13
C VAL A 64 7.22 36.09 2.06
N GLU A 65 7.46 37.26 1.45
CA GLU A 65 8.56 37.49 0.50
C GLU A 65 9.91 37.17 1.18
N ASN A 66 10.14 37.69 2.40
CA ASN A 66 11.34 37.37 3.18
C ASN A 66 11.42 35.89 3.59
N PHE A 67 10.29 35.25 3.88
CA PHE A 67 10.26 33.82 4.15
C PHE A 67 10.76 33.03 2.95
N VAL A 68 10.31 33.33 1.73
CA VAL A 68 10.79 32.70 0.49
C VAL A 68 12.30 32.96 0.29
N VAL A 69 12.77 34.19 0.49
CA VAL A 69 14.19 34.55 0.38
C VAL A 69 15.06 33.77 1.36
N ASN A 70 14.61 33.62 2.61
CA ASN A 70 15.36 32.89 3.64
C ASN A 70 15.44 31.38 3.37
N HIS A 71 14.57 30.85 2.49
CA HIS A 71 14.52 29.45 2.11
C HIS A 71 14.98 29.20 0.66
N LEU A 72 15.78 30.12 0.08
CA LEU A 72 16.33 29.94 -1.26
C LEU A 72 17.27 28.73 -1.39
N HIS A 73 17.99 28.39 -0.32
CA HIS A 73 19.00 27.31 -0.31
C HIS A 73 18.55 26.08 0.50
N THR A 74 17.26 25.90 0.65
CA THR A 74 16.76 24.75 1.40
C THR A 74 16.97 23.43 0.67
N VAL A 75 17.21 22.37 1.42
CA VAL A 75 17.34 20.99 0.91
C VAL A 75 16.18 20.09 1.33
N SER A 76 15.24 20.62 2.12
CA SER A 76 14.07 19.89 2.58
C SER A 76 12.97 19.88 1.51
N TRP A 77 12.53 18.70 1.11
CA TRP A 77 11.44 18.56 0.15
C TRP A 77 10.10 19.15 0.66
N LEU A 78 9.86 19.17 1.98
CA LEU A 78 8.68 19.84 2.57
C LEU A 78 8.74 21.35 2.38
N GLU A 79 9.91 21.94 2.57
CA GLU A 79 10.10 23.38 2.32
C GLU A 79 9.91 23.69 0.84
N HIS A 80 10.40 22.85 -0.06
CA HIS A 80 10.17 23.03 -1.51
C HIS A 80 8.67 23.06 -1.83
N GLU A 81 7.90 22.14 -1.26
CA GLU A 81 6.45 22.11 -1.46
C GLU A 81 5.77 23.37 -0.92
N TRP A 82 6.12 23.78 0.31
CA TRP A 82 5.54 24.99 0.91
C TRP A 82 5.90 26.24 0.12
N ILE A 83 7.14 26.37 -0.32
CA ILE A 83 7.58 27.52 -1.12
C ILE A 83 6.89 27.56 -2.46
N LEU A 84 6.80 26.45 -3.19
CA LEU A 84 6.08 26.40 -4.47
C LEU A 84 4.61 26.79 -4.32
N LYS A 85 3.93 26.26 -3.32
CA LYS A 85 2.54 26.65 -3.01
C LYS A 85 2.43 28.12 -2.62
N THR A 86 3.39 28.64 -1.88
CA THR A 86 3.43 30.04 -1.48
C THR A 86 3.67 30.95 -2.68
N LEU A 87 4.61 30.62 -3.57
CA LEU A 87 4.85 31.36 -4.81
C LEU A 87 3.59 31.48 -5.66
N LEU A 88 2.75 30.45 -5.72
CA LEU A 88 1.46 30.51 -6.42
C LEU A 88 0.48 31.53 -5.83
N LEU A 89 0.65 31.90 -4.57
CA LEU A 89 -0.17 32.93 -3.91
C LEU A 89 0.39 34.34 -4.07
N LEU A 90 1.70 34.51 -4.35
CA LEU A 90 2.33 35.81 -4.52
C LEU A 90 1.79 36.56 -5.74
N PRO A 91 1.77 37.88 -5.74
CA PRO A 91 1.38 38.69 -6.90
C PRO A 91 2.41 38.60 -8.04
N GLU A 92 2.00 38.96 -9.25
CA GLU A 92 2.84 38.91 -10.47
C GLU A 92 4.10 39.76 -10.39
N ARG A 93 4.10 40.84 -9.60
CA ARG A 93 5.29 41.68 -9.34
C ARG A 93 6.47 40.90 -8.75
N ASP A 94 6.20 39.75 -8.11
CA ASP A 94 7.22 38.89 -7.48
C ASP A 94 7.81 37.87 -8.45
N ALA A 95 7.60 38.06 -9.75
CA ALA A 95 8.11 37.19 -10.80
C ALA A 95 9.63 36.96 -10.73
N THR A 96 10.40 38.01 -10.34
CA THR A 96 11.85 37.87 -10.15
C THR A 96 12.21 36.98 -8.97
N LEU A 97 11.47 37.05 -7.87
CA LEU A 97 11.65 36.17 -6.71
C LEU A 97 11.34 34.71 -7.08
N ALA A 98 10.24 34.47 -7.79
CA ALA A 98 9.89 33.15 -8.28
C ALA A 98 10.96 32.59 -9.22
N TYR A 99 11.50 33.41 -10.12
CA TYR A 99 12.62 33.03 -11.00
C TYR A 99 13.86 32.64 -10.20
N GLN A 100 14.27 33.47 -9.23
CA GLN A 100 15.46 33.22 -8.41
C GLN A 100 15.33 31.89 -7.66
N TRP A 101 14.18 31.65 -7.04
CA TRP A 101 13.95 30.43 -6.30
C TRP A 101 13.97 29.20 -7.21
N LEU A 102 13.28 29.24 -8.36
CA LEU A 102 13.28 28.13 -9.32
C LEU A 102 14.69 27.86 -9.86
N MET A 103 15.47 28.89 -10.19
CA MET A 103 16.84 28.74 -10.70
C MET A 103 17.77 28.12 -9.66
N GLU A 104 17.61 28.44 -8.39
CA GLU A 104 18.42 27.90 -7.30
C GLU A 104 18.10 26.43 -7.04
N GLN A 105 16.80 26.08 -7.04
CA GLN A 105 16.34 24.75 -6.70
C GLN A 105 16.30 23.76 -7.88
N PHE A 106 16.39 24.26 -9.10
CA PHE A 106 16.32 23.44 -10.31
C PHE A 106 17.68 22.83 -10.66
N PRO A 107 17.76 21.58 -11.07
CA PRO A 107 16.72 20.58 -11.31
C PRO A 107 16.61 19.52 -10.20
N GLU A 108 17.50 19.54 -9.20
CA GLU A 108 17.85 18.40 -8.35
C GLU A 108 16.70 17.99 -7.41
N HIS A 109 15.82 18.92 -7.08
CA HIS A 109 14.78 18.71 -6.09
C HIS A 109 13.36 18.55 -6.67
N PHE A 110 13.16 18.68 -7.98
CA PHE A 110 11.82 18.53 -8.59
C PHE A 110 11.48 17.12 -9.03
N LEU A 111 12.46 16.22 -9.06
CA LEU A 111 12.31 14.86 -9.59
C LEU A 111 12.02 13.81 -8.53
N ASP A 112 12.25 14.14 -7.27
CA ASP A 112 12.29 13.16 -6.17
C ASP A 112 10.92 12.89 -5.54
N THR A 113 9.84 13.21 -6.22
CA THR A 113 8.52 12.99 -5.68
C THR A 113 7.83 11.78 -6.28
N THR A 114 7.55 10.88 -5.43
CA THR A 114 6.85 9.64 -5.70
C THR A 114 5.38 9.66 -5.25
N SER A 115 4.86 10.77 -4.71
CA SER A 115 3.44 10.91 -4.37
C SER A 115 2.60 11.24 -5.60
N PRO A 116 1.53 10.48 -5.91
CA PRO A 116 0.68 10.72 -7.07
C PRO A 116 -0.17 11.99 -6.97
N GLU A 117 -0.45 12.46 -5.75
CA GLU A 117 -1.46 13.50 -5.52
C GLU A 117 -0.88 14.92 -5.38
N GLU A 118 0.43 15.05 -5.01
CA GLU A 118 1.07 16.35 -4.74
C GLU A 118 2.48 16.36 -5.29
N ARG A 119 2.65 16.55 -6.59
CA ARG A 119 3.97 16.55 -7.21
C ARG A 119 4.56 17.94 -7.27
N MET A 120 5.76 18.10 -6.73
CA MET A 120 6.51 19.37 -6.82
C MET A 120 6.64 19.85 -8.25
N MET A 121 6.81 18.96 -9.22
CA MET A 121 6.85 19.32 -10.63
C MET A 121 5.53 19.95 -11.14
N THR A 122 4.37 19.51 -10.63
CA THR A 122 3.09 20.13 -10.95
C THR A 122 3.04 21.57 -10.45
N TYR A 123 3.43 21.79 -9.18
CA TYR A 123 3.50 23.15 -8.63
C TYR A 123 4.55 24.02 -9.33
N ALA A 124 5.70 23.44 -9.66
CA ALA A 124 6.74 24.14 -10.45
C ALA A 124 6.22 24.55 -11.83
N ALA A 125 5.51 23.66 -12.53
CA ALA A 125 4.85 23.98 -13.81
C ALA A 125 3.81 25.11 -13.66
N GLU A 126 3.01 25.09 -12.59
CA GLU A 126 2.04 26.15 -12.33
C GLU A 126 2.73 27.50 -12.01
N VAL A 127 3.84 27.47 -11.26
CA VAL A 127 4.66 28.68 -11.00
C VAL A 127 5.27 29.20 -12.29
N LEU A 128 5.82 28.34 -13.15
CA LEU A 128 6.32 28.73 -14.48
C LEU A 128 5.20 29.37 -15.32
N LYS A 129 4.03 28.75 -15.36
CA LYS A 129 2.88 29.27 -16.10
C LYS A 129 2.44 30.64 -15.62
N LYS A 130 2.46 30.86 -14.30
CA LYS A 130 2.05 32.12 -13.69
C LYS A 130 3.05 33.24 -13.95
N PHE A 131 4.35 32.97 -13.77
CA PHE A 131 5.35 34.01 -13.69
C PHE A 131 6.22 34.18 -14.94
N SER A 132 6.38 33.15 -15.77
CA SER A 132 7.23 33.27 -16.97
C SER A 132 6.81 34.39 -17.95
N PRO A 133 5.53 34.77 -18.06
CA PRO A 133 5.16 35.93 -18.89
C PRO A 133 5.76 37.26 -18.42
N PHE A 134 6.08 37.38 -17.14
CA PHE A 134 6.56 38.63 -16.52
C PHE A 134 8.10 38.68 -16.36
N TRP A 135 8.83 37.64 -16.75
CA TRP A 135 10.28 37.60 -16.71
C TRP A 135 10.90 38.43 -17.81
N SER A 136 12.11 38.94 -17.58
CA SER A 136 12.93 39.50 -18.65
C SER A 136 13.27 38.42 -19.69
N ASP A 137 13.62 38.81 -20.89
CA ASP A 137 14.00 37.85 -21.93
C ASP A 137 15.22 37.02 -21.52
N ALA A 138 16.18 37.63 -20.83
CA ALA A 138 17.34 36.90 -20.29
C ALA A 138 16.94 35.86 -19.25
N GLN A 139 16.03 36.16 -18.32
CA GLN A 139 15.53 35.21 -17.31
C GLN A 139 14.78 34.08 -17.98
N PHE A 140 13.94 34.39 -18.96
CA PHE A 140 13.16 33.40 -19.70
C PHE A 140 14.10 32.44 -20.47
N ASP A 141 15.02 32.99 -21.26
CA ASP A 141 15.98 32.22 -22.06
C ASP A 141 16.86 31.32 -21.16
N GLN A 142 17.29 31.80 -19.99
CA GLN A 142 18.07 31.02 -19.03
C GLN A 142 17.27 29.85 -18.43
N MET A 143 16.05 30.10 -18.04
CA MET A 143 15.19 29.03 -17.49
C MET A 143 14.87 28.00 -18.57
N GLU A 144 14.47 28.42 -19.77
CA GLU A 144 14.22 27.53 -20.89
C GLU A 144 15.45 26.65 -21.21
N GLN A 145 16.62 27.27 -21.28
CA GLN A 145 17.88 26.55 -21.54
C GLN A 145 18.18 25.52 -20.43
N ARG A 146 17.93 25.86 -19.18
CA ARG A 146 18.16 24.97 -18.05
C ARG A 146 17.20 23.76 -18.10
N VAL A 147 15.94 23.95 -18.40
CA VAL A 147 14.96 22.86 -18.60
C VAL A 147 15.37 21.97 -19.77
N VAL A 148 15.73 22.57 -20.90
CA VAL A 148 16.10 21.82 -22.12
C VAL A 148 17.37 20.99 -21.94
N SER A 149 18.36 21.51 -21.24
CA SER A 149 19.67 20.86 -21.07
C SER A 149 19.71 19.82 -19.96
N TYR A 150 18.68 19.69 -19.17
CA TYR A 150 18.68 18.78 -18.04
C TYR A 150 18.57 17.31 -18.45
N HIS A 151 19.45 16.49 -17.89
CA HIS A 151 19.46 15.04 -18.00
C HIS A 151 19.74 14.45 -16.63
N SER A 152 18.80 13.69 -16.07
CA SER A 152 19.03 12.99 -14.81
C SER A 152 20.11 11.92 -14.98
N PRO A 153 21.16 11.90 -14.15
CA PRO A 153 22.19 10.86 -14.16
C PRO A 153 21.58 9.46 -14.01
N ASP A 154 20.65 9.29 -13.10
CA ASP A 154 20.00 8.01 -12.81
C ASP A 154 19.16 7.51 -13.99
N MET A 155 18.52 8.41 -14.74
CA MET A 155 17.82 8.04 -15.97
C MET A 155 18.74 7.49 -17.04
N LEU A 156 19.93 8.08 -17.18
CA LEU A 156 20.94 7.61 -18.15
C LEU A 156 21.51 6.25 -17.75
N GLU A 157 21.78 6.03 -16.46
CA GLU A 157 22.28 4.77 -15.94
C GLU A 157 21.24 3.66 -16.08
N ASN A 158 20.01 3.90 -15.63
CA ASN A 158 18.90 2.97 -15.79
C ASN A 158 18.58 2.65 -17.26
N ALA A 159 18.75 3.62 -18.17
CA ALA A 159 18.58 3.40 -19.61
C ALA A 159 19.68 2.51 -20.20
N ARG A 160 20.91 2.65 -19.71
CA ARG A 160 22.03 1.79 -20.13
C ARG A 160 21.85 0.33 -19.69
N ASP A 161 21.37 0.13 -18.47
CA ASP A 161 21.27 -1.20 -17.86
C ASP A 161 20.06 -2.00 -18.35
N ARG A 162 18.94 -1.35 -18.61
CA ARG A 162 17.67 -2.03 -18.94
C ARG A 162 17.36 -2.08 -20.43
N PHE A 163 17.89 -1.16 -21.23
CA PHE A 163 17.54 -1.06 -22.66
C PHE A 163 18.78 -0.81 -23.49
N SER A 164 18.87 -1.45 -24.65
CA SER A 164 19.90 -1.06 -25.61
C SER A 164 19.72 0.44 -25.93
N LEU A 165 20.81 1.19 -26.07
CA LEU A 165 20.80 2.61 -26.39
C LEU A 165 19.98 3.01 -27.64
N LYS A 166 19.48 2.04 -28.39
CA LYS A 166 18.56 2.21 -29.53
C LYS A 166 17.10 2.16 -29.15
N ALA A 167 16.76 1.74 -27.91
CA ALA A 167 15.40 1.75 -27.44
C ALA A 167 15.07 3.16 -26.91
N TYR A 168 14.03 3.77 -27.43
CA TYR A 168 13.50 5.01 -26.94
C TYR A 168 13.07 4.84 -25.47
N TRP A 169 13.59 5.71 -24.61
CA TRP A 169 13.25 5.71 -23.19
C TRP A 169 11.91 6.44 -23.00
N PRO A 170 10.84 5.80 -22.50
CA PRO A 170 9.52 6.42 -22.38
C PRO A 170 9.51 7.63 -21.42
N TYR A 171 10.47 7.70 -20.50
CA TYR A 171 10.60 8.80 -19.53
C TYR A 171 11.62 9.86 -19.95
N TRP A 172 12.27 9.68 -21.09
CA TRP A 172 13.21 10.66 -21.60
C TRP A 172 12.50 11.96 -21.91
N GLY A 173 12.95 13.04 -21.26
CA GLY A 173 12.35 14.35 -21.45
C GLY A 173 11.04 14.58 -20.66
N SER A 174 10.72 13.75 -19.68
CA SER A 174 9.52 13.92 -18.84
C SER A 174 9.50 15.27 -18.11
N LEU A 175 10.66 15.75 -17.63
CA LEU A 175 10.76 17.08 -17.05
C LEU A 175 10.49 18.16 -18.11
N GLN A 176 11.08 18.02 -19.29
CA GLN A 176 10.85 18.90 -20.42
C GLN A 176 9.38 18.89 -20.84
N GLU A 177 8.75 17.71 -20.85
CA GLU A 177 7.33 17.54 -21.16
C GLU A 177 6.41 18.19 -20.14
N ALA A 178 6.81 18.24 -18.87
CA ALA A 178 6.03 18.90 -17.83
C ALA A 178 6.22 20.43 -17.83
N LEU A 179 7.46 20.89 -17.91
CA LEU A 179 7.81 22.28 -17.63
C LEU A 179 7.80 23.18 -18.88
N LEU A 180 8.27 22.69 -20.04
CA LEU A 180 8.32 23.54 -21.25
C LEU A 180 6.95 24.06 -21.71
N PRO A 181 5.87 23.24 -21.76
CA PRO A 181 4.56 23.73 -22.12
C PRO A 181 3.91 24.66 -21.09
N ALA A 182 4.45 24.66 -19.86
CA ALA A 182 3.97 25.57 -18.82
C ALA A 182 4.60 26.98 -18.93
N MET A 183 5.73 27.10 -19.60
CA MET A 183 6.32 28.41 -19.92
C MET A 183 5.51 29.11 -21.01
N ASP A 184 5.63 30.45 -21.12
CA ASP A 184 4.93 31.21 -22.14
C ASP A 184 5.34 30.75 -23.57
N PRO A 185 4.46 30.06 -24.31
CA PRO A 185 4.82 29.49 -25.60
C PRO A 185 5.10 30.54 -26.68
N ALA A 186 4.61 31.78 -26.52
CA ALA A 186 4.86 32.88 -27.47
C ALA A 186 6.30 33.37 -27.38
N ARG A 187 6.97 33.15 -26.26
CA ARG A 187 8.35 33.59 -26.01
C ARG A 187 9.37 32.47 -26.24
N SER A 188 8.97 31.23 -26.28
CA SER A 188 9.88 30.09 -26.45
C SER A 188 10.57 30.12 -27.81
N LYS A 189 11.90 30.06 -27.79
CA LYS A 189 12.75 29.99 -28.97
C LYS A 189 13.25 28.56 -29.23
N SER A 190 12.99 27.66 -28.34
CA SER A 190 13.51 26.29 -28.34
C SER A 190 12.72 25.37 -29.28
N LYS A 191 13.43 24.63 -30.13
CA LYS A 191 12.85 23.53 -30.89
C LYS A 191 12.40 22.37 -29.99
N ALA A 192 12.88 22.30 -28.75
CA ALA A 192 12.51 21.28 -27.78
C ALA A 192 11.03 21.37 -27.41
N LEU A 193 10.48 22.57 -27.23
CA LEU A 193 9.04 22.75 -27.00
C LEU A 193 8.22 22.16 -28.14
N GLN A 194 8.60 22.47 -29.40
CA GLN A 194 7.88 21.96 -30.58
C GLN A 194 7.95 20.43 -30.66
N ALA A 195 9.10 19.84 -30.36
CA ALA A 195 9.27 18.39 -30.31
C ALA A 195 8.40 17.74 -29.21
N VAL A 196 8.33 18.36 -28.03
CA VAL A 196 7.47 17.93 -26.93
C VAL A 196 6.00 17.98 -27.30
N LEU A 197 5.54 19.10 -27.86
CA LEU A 197 4.13 19.28 -28.28
C LEU A 197 3.75 18.32 -29.40
N GLN A 198 4.64 18.08 -30.36
CA GLN A 198 4.42 17.12 -31.42
C GLN A 198 4.31 15.69 -30.87
N ARG A 199 5.20 15.29 -29.97
CA ARG A 199 5.16 13.99 -29.30
C ARG A 199 3.88 13.78 -28.52
N ARG A 200 3.41 14.78 -27.75
CA ARG A 200 2.13 14.74 -27.04
C ARG A 200 0.96 14.51 -27.99
N LYS A 201 0.94 15.22 -29.11
CA LYS A 201 -0.09 15.05 -30.13
C LYS A 201 -0.08 13.64 -30.73
N GLU A 202 1.09 13.09 -31.02
CA GLU A 202 1.25 11.74 -31.56
C GLU A 202 0.86 10.65 -30.55
N GLN A 203 1.06 10.91 -29.26
CA GLN A 203 0.72 9.99 -28.17
C GLN A 203 -0.73 10.13 -27.70
N GLY A 204 -1.48 11.12 -28.21
CA GLY A 204 -2.86 11.37 -27.81
C GLY A 204 -3.02 11.95 -26.40
N PHE A 205 -1.93 12.44 -25.78
CA PHE A 205 -1.99 13.13 -24.51
C PHE A 205 -2.52 14.55 -24.73
N GLY A 206 -3.64 14.89 -24.08
CA GLY A 206 -4.18 16.26 -24.09
C GLY A 206 -3.32 17.21 -23.25
N ASP A 207 -3.62 18.53 -23.34
CA ASP A 207 -2.88 19.64 -22.71
C ASP A 207 -2.73 19.58 -21.18
N VAL A 208 -3.22 18.51 -20.51
CA VAL A 208 -3.46 18.49 -19.07
C VAL A 208 -2.83 17.28 -18.36
N TRP A 209 -2.00 16.50 -19.03
CA TRP A 209 -1.45 15.28 -18.41
C TRP A 209 -0.63 15.55 -17.13
N TYR A 210 0.11 16.65 -17.06
CA TYR A 210 0.85 17.07 -15.88
C TYR A 210 -0.06 17.47 -14.70
N LYS A 211 -1.31 17.90 -14.96
CA LYS A 211 -2.31 18.22 -13.92
C LYS A 211 -2.92 16.99 -13.27
N LYS A 212 -2.86 15.84 -13.92
CA LYS A 212 -3.35 14.56 -13.38
C LYS A 212 -2.33 13.81 -12.54
N GLY A 213 -1.25 14.47 -12.17
CA GLY A 213 -0.36 14.01 -11.12
C GLY A 213 0.46 12.78 -11.46
N GLY A 214 1.02 12.62 -12.69
CA GLY A 214 1.60 11.38 -12.94
C GLY A 214 2.76 11.25 -13.91
N LEU A 215 4.00 11.45 -13.45
CA LEU A 215 5.19 10.94 -14.17
C LEU A 215 5.40 9.44 -13.98
N ILE A 216 4.81 8.87 -12.95
CA ILE A 216 4.63 7.45 -12.76
C ILE A 216 3.14 7.25 -12.42
N GLU A 217 2.24 7.61 -13.31
CA GLU A 217 1.17 6.68 -13.50
C GLU A 217 1.87 5.41 -13.98
N SER A 218 1.88 4.38 -13.13
CA SER A 218 1.91 3.05 -13.67
C SER A 218 0.95 3.13 -14.84
N TYR A 219 1.46 3.08 -16.07
CA TYR A 219 0.58 3.07 -17.23
C TYR A 219 -0.33 1.88 -16.96
N THR A 220 -1.56 2.16 -16.56
CA THR A 220 -2.59 1.14 -16.58
C THR A 220 -2.75 0.91 -18.06
N VAL A 221 -2.08 -0.11 -18.50
CA VAL A 221 -2.21 -0.61 -19.83
C VAL A 221 -3.70 -0.82 -20.01
N ARG A 222 -4.32 -0.09 -20.93
CA ARG A 222 -5.75 -0.16 -21.17
C ARG A 222 -5.99 -1.03 -22.39
N SER A 223 -7.01 -1.88 -22.30
CA SER A 223 -7.52 -2.56 -23.47
C SER A 223 -7.89 -1.56 -24.57
N SER A 224 -7.62 -1.91 -25.81
CA SER A 224 -7.98 -1.10 -26.98
C SER A 224 -9.49 -0.81 -27.13
N ILE A 225 -10.33 -1.50 -26.38
CA ILE A 225 -11.79 -1.32 -26.38
C ILE A 225 -12.30 -0.59 -25.13
N ALA A 226 -11.43 -0.18 -24.22
CA ALA A 226 -11.84 0.44 -22.95
C ALA A 226 -12.82 1.63 -23.13
N ASP A 227 -12.63 2.42 -24.18
CA ASP A 227 -13.47 3.59 -24.47
C ASP A 227 -14.74 3.24 -25.26
N HIS A 228 -15.00 1.97 -25.58
CA HIS A 228 -16.09 1.52 -26.43
C HIS A 228 -16.89 0.35 -25.86
N THR A 229 -16.67 -0.02 -24.61
CA THR A 229 -17.29 -1.18 -23.96
C THR A 229 -18.81 -1.13 -23.97
N GLU A 230 -19.40 0.04 -23.80
CA GLU A 230 -20.84 0.29 -23.84
C GLU A 230 -21.49 -0.06 -25.17
N LYS A 231 -20.72 -0.03 -26.28
CA LYS A 231 -21.21 -0.30 -27.64
C LYS A 231 -21.19 -1.80 -28.00
N LEU A 232 -20.57 -2.62 -27.18
CA LEU A 232 -20.47 -4.05 -27.45
C LEU A 232 -21.77 -4.76 -27.06
N SER A 233 -22.30 -5.56 -28.00
CA SER A 233 -23.40 -6.49 -27.70
C SER A 233 -22.93 -7.67 -26.85
N ASP A 234 -23.84 -8.35 -26.17
CA ASP A 234 -23.52 -9.55 -25.37
C ASP A 234 -22.86 -10.65 -26.23
N ALA A 235 -23.35 -10.83 -27.46
CA ALA A 235 -22.74 -11.77 -28.40
C ALA A 235 -21.31 -11.38 -28.80
N ALA A 236 -21.00 -10.07 -28.85
CA ALA A 236 -19.64 -9.60 -29.09
C ALA A 236 -18.74 -9.84 -27.86
N TRP A 237 -19.24 -9.61 -26.65
CA TRP A 237 -18.54 -9.93 -25.41
C TRP A 237 -18.22 -11.41 -25.30
N ILE A 238 -19.20 -12.31 -25.50
CA ILE A 238 -19.01 -13.75 -25.46
C ILE A 238 -17.94 -14.16 -26.47
N ARG A 239 -18.02 -13.66 -27.70
CA ARG A 239 -17.04 -13.97 -28.74
C ARG A 239 -15.64 -13.51 -28.40
N LEU A 240 -15.47 -12.34 -27.83
CA LEU A 240 -14.17 -11.81 -27.41
C LEU A 240 -13.57 -12.64 -26.26
N ILE A 241 -14.36 -13.01 -25.26
CA ILE A 241 -13.93 -13.83 -24.13
C ILE A 241 -13.57 -15.27 -24.56
N THR A 242 -14.27 -15.81 -25.56
CA THR A 242 -14.07 -17.18 -26.01
C THR A 242 -13.13 -17.31 -27.20
N SER A 243 -12.71 -16.19 -27.81
CA SER A 243 -11.73 -16.23 -28.90
C SER A 243 -10.33 -16.40 -28.35
N ASP A 244 -9.55 -17.26 -29.00
CA ASP A 244 -8.10 -17.31 -28.83
C ASP A 244 -7.53 -15.99 -29.36
N MET A 245 -7.47 -14.98 -28.49
CA MET A 245 -6.75 -13.75 -28.82
C MET A 245 -5.28 -14.12 -29.05
N PRO A 246 -4.69 -13.76 -30.19
CA PRO A 246 -3.28 -14.05 -30.40
C PRO A 246 -2.49 -13.39 -29.30
N HIS A 247 -1.83 -14.19 -28.48
CA HIS A 247 -0.91 -13.69 -27.47
C HIS A 247 0.20 -12.95 -28.22
N LEU A 248 0.19 -11.62 -28.12
CA LEU A 248 1.31 -10.83 -28.60
C LEU A 248 2.54 -11.29 -27.84
N SER A 249 3.60 -11.63 -28.56
CA SER A 249 4.87 -11.91 -27.89
C SER A 249 5.28 -10.68 -27.08
N PRO A 250 6.07 -10.81 -26.01
CA PRO A 250 6.58 -9.65 -25.27
C PRO A 250 7.25 -8.61 -26.18
N ARG A 251 7.82 -9.06 -27.30
CA ARG A 251 8.44 -8.20 -28.32
C ARG A 251 7.41 -7.44 -29.15
N ASP A 252 6.29 -8.07 -29.49
CA ASP A 252 5.21 -7.43 -30.23
C ASP A 252 4.43 -6.46 -29.35
N THR A 253 4.26 -6.79 -28.08
CA THR A 253 3.69 -5.92 -27.04
C THR A 253 4.56 -4.67 -26.89
N ILE A 254 5.87 -4.80 -26.79
CA ILE A 254 6.80 -3.68 -26.72
C ILE A 254 6.71 -2.82 -27.99
N GLN A 255 6.69 -3.41 -29.19
CA GLN A 255 6.59 -2.65 -30.44
C GLN A 255 5.23 -1.94 -30.58
N GLN A 256 4.14 -2.55 -30.13
CA GLN A 256 2.83 -1.90 -30.12
C GLN A 256 2.77 -0.78 -29.07
N HIS A 257 3.39 -0.98 -27.92
CA HIS A 257 3.52 0.04 -26.88
C HIS A 257 4.23 1.30 -27.41
N PHE A 258 5.29 1.16 -28.21
CA PHE A 258 5.94 2.29 -28.85
C PHE A 258 5.09 2.98 -29.93
N ARG A 259 4.20 2.25 -30.59
CA ARG A 259 3.29 2.83 -31.59
C ARG A 259 2.06 3.48 -30.99
N ARG A 260 1.57 2.92 -29.86
CA ARG A 260 0.41 3.41 -29.10
C ARG A 260 0.65 3.18 -27.60
N PRO A 261 1.41 4.05 -26.93
CA PRO A 261 1.69 3.90 -25.51
C PRO A 261 0.39 3.78 -24.71
N GLY A 262 0.35 2.83 -23.78
CA GLY A 262 -0.80 2.60 -22.92
C GLY A 262 -1.89 1.67 -23.47
N LEU A 263 -1.66 1.01 -24.63
CA LEU A 263 -2.56 -0.01 -25.15
C LEU A 263 -1.87 -1.38 -25.12
N GLU A 264 -2.38 -2.28 -24.31
CA GLU A 264 -2.04 -3.70 -24.31
C GLU A 264 -3.29 -4.52 -24.60
N SER A 265 -3.17 -5.54 -25.42
CA SER A 265 -4.25 -6.49 -25.73
C SER A 265 -3.92 -7.86 -25.12
N SER A 266 -3.65 -7.92 -23.81
CA SER A 266 -3.54 -9.19 -23.09
C SER A 266 -4.92 -9.59 -22.54
N PRO A 267 -5.19 -10.90 -22.36
CA PRO A 267 -6.40 -11.38 -21.69
C PRO A 267 -6.58 -10.70 -20.32
N ARG A 268 -5.51 -10.49 -19.59
CA ARG A 268 -5.52 -9.84 -18.27
C ARG A 268 -6.04 -8.40 -18.32
N GLU A 269 -5.53 -7.57 -19.24
CA GLU A 269 -5.94 -6.18 -19.35
C GLU A 269 -7.34 -6.04 -19.94
N PHE A 270 -7.69 -6.95 -20.84
CA PHE A 270 -9.04 -7.04 -21.36
C PHE A 270 -10.04 -7.42 -20.24
N ALA A 271 -9.69 -8.38 -19.40
CA ALA A 271 -10.49 -8.78 -18.24
C ALA A 271 -10.72 -7.61 -17.26
N ARG A 272 -9.69 -6.78 -17.00
CA ARG A 272 -9.84 -5.56 -16.18
C ARG A 272 -10.86 -4.56 -16.78
N THR A 273 -10.95 -4.50 -18.08
CA THR A 273 -11.96 -3.69 -18.77
C THR A 273 -13.37 -4.20 -18.48
N LEU A 274 -13.54 -5.53 -18.39
CA LEU A 274 -14.79 -6.15 -17.95
C LEU A 274 -15.18 -5.72 -16.52
N GLU A 275 -14.23 -5.74 -15.60
CA GLU A 275 -14.48 -5.34 -14.21
C GLU A 275 -15.08 -3.93 -14.12
N ASN A 276 -14.43 -2.96 -14.74
CA ASN A 276 -14.87 -1.57 -14.68
C ASN A 276 -16.25 -1.34 -15.30
N PHE A 277 -16.56 -2.07 -16.37
CA PHE A 277 -17.83 -1.92 -17.09
C PHE A 277 -18.98 -2.63 -16.38
N PHE A 278 -18.79 -3.89 -15.99
CA PHE A 278 -19.88 -4.72 -15.47
C PHE A 278 -20.24 -4.48 -14.01
N VAL A 279 -19.44 -3.76 -13.24
CA VAL A 279 -19.86 -3.28 -11.92
C VAL A 279 -21.14 -2.44 -12.02
N THR A 280 -21.32 -1.70 -13.11
CA THR A 280 -22.52 -0.87 -13.36
C THR A 280 -23.66 -1.64 -14.03
N GLU A 281 -23.38 -2.82 -14.61
CA GLU A 281 -24.37 -3.65 -15.32
C GLU A 281 -24.37 -5.11 -14.82
N PRO A 282 -24.61 -5.38 -13.52
CA PRO A 282 -24.41 -6.69 -12.92
C PRO A 282 -25.29 -7.80 -13.52
N LEU A 283 -26.55 -7.52 -13.81
CA LEU A 283 -27.46 -8.51 -14.42
C LEU A 283 -27.04 -8.88 -15.84
N ARG A 284 -26.48 -7.92 -16.57
CA ARG A 284 -25.96 -8.18 -17.91
C ARG A 284 -24.73 -9.09 -17.83
N LEU A 285 -23.82 -8.84 -16.88
CA LEU A 285 -22.68 -9.72 -16.64
C LEU A 285 -23.14 -11.15 -16.32
N ALA A 286 -24.12 -11.30 -15.44
CA ALA A 286 -24.67 -12.61 -15.10
C ALA A 286 -25.19 -13.36 -16.33
N GLY A 287 -26.00 -12.70 -17.16
CA GLY A 287 -26.52 -13.28 -18.41
C GLY A 287 -25.44 -13.61 -19.45
N ILE A 288 -24.31 -12.91 -19.47
CA ILE A 288 -23.13 -13.27 -20.28
C ILE A 288 -22.42 -14.45 -19.65
N ALA A 289 -22.15 -14.42 -18.35
CA ALA A 289 -21.43 -15.46 -17.62
C ALA A 289 -22.15 -16.83 -17.71
N GLU A 290 -23.46 -16.87 -17.67
CA GLU A 290 -24.26 -18.07 -17.86
C GLU A 290 -24.07 -18.72 -19.25
N LYS A 291 -23.83 -17.90 -20.29
CA LYS A 291 -23.66 -18.34 -21.68
C LYS A 291 -22.20 -18.71 -22.02
N LEU A 292 -21.22 -18.31 -21.20
CA LEU A 292 -19.83 -18.66 -21.41
C LEU A 292 -19.62 -20.17 -21.22
N PRO A 293 -18.67 -20.82 -21.91
CA PRO A 293 -18.30 -22.21 -21.64
C PRO A 293 -17.64 -22.36 -20.26
N GLU A 294 -17.56 -23.59 -19.75
CA GLU A 294 -16.93 -23.89 -18.46
C GLU A 294 -15.44 -23.55 -18.45
N GLN A 295 -14.77 -23.78 -19.56
CA GLN A 295 -13.35 -23.48 -19.74
C GLN A 295 -13.20 -22.23 -20.59
N ILE A 296 -12.79 -21.15 -19.93
CA ILE A 296 -12.36 -19.89 -20.53
C ILE A 296 -11.01 -19.53 -19.91
N ASP A 297 -10.32 -18.54 -20.48
CA ASP A 297 -9.10 -18.03 -19.88
C ASP A 297 -9.35 -17.60 -18.42
N ALA A 298 -8.46 -18.01 -17.52
CA ALA A 298 -8.60 -17.83 -16.09
C ALA A 298 -8.75 -16.37 -15.65
N HIS A 299 -8.16 -15.42 -16.39
CA HIS A 299 -8.31 -14.00 -16.08
C HIS A 299 -9.76 -13.52 -16.23
N TYR A 300 -10.51 -14.04 -17.22
CA TYR A 300 -11.93 -13.67 -17.38
C TYR A 300 -12.80 -14.28 -16.28
N SER A 301 -12.64 -15.57 -16.00
CA SER A 301 -13.41 -16.22 -14.94
C SER A 301 -13.10 -15.60 -13.58
N ALA A 302 -11.83 -15.31 -13.28
CA ALA A 302 -11.42 -14.63 -12.06
C ALA A 302 -12.07 -13.24 -11.91
N VAL A 303 -12.03 -12.43 -12.97
CA VAL A 303 -12.62 -11.09 -12.95
C VAL A 303 -14.14 -11.16 -12.76
N ILE A 304 -14.83 -12.10 -13.40
CA ILE A 304 -16.28 -12.29 -13.20
C ILE A 304 -16.58 -12.62 -11.72
N LEU A 305 -15.82 -13.54 -11.11
CA LEU A 305 -15.98 -13.87 -9.69
C LEU A 305 -15.65 -12.69 -8.79
N ASN A 306 -14.61 -11.90 -9.10
CA ASN A 306 -14.25 -10.70 -8.35
C ASN A 306 -15.32 -9.59 -8.45
N VAL A 307 -15.99 -9.45 -9.61
CA VAL A 307 -17.12 -8.53 -9.74
C VAL A 307 -18.31 -9.01 -8.90
N PHE A 308 -18.60 -10.31 -8.92
CA PHE A 308 -19.65 -10.91 -8.07
C PHE A 308 -19.32 -10.84 -6.58
N ALA A 309 -18.06 -10.78 -6.19
CA ALA A 309 -17.65 -10.58 -4.81
C ALA A 309 -17.96 -9.18 -4.25
N LYS A 310 -18.30 -8.21 -5.11
CA LYS A 310 -18.74 -6.86 -4.66
C LYS A 310 -20.19 -6.94 -4.16
N LYS A 311 -20.43 -6.46 -2.96
CA LYS A 311 -21.72 -6.63 -2.28
C LYS A 311 -22.90 -6.16 -3.12
N GLU A 312 -22.81 -4.98 -3.74
CA GLU A 312 -23.87 -4.39 -4.54
C GLU A 312 -24.21 -5.26 -5.76
N VAL A 313 -23.19 -5.89 -6.34
CA VAL A 313 -23.33 -6.79 -7.49
C VAL A 313 -23.96 -8.11 -7.05
N PHE A 314 -23.45 -8.69 -5.96
CA PHE A 314 -23.96 -9.91 -5.38
C PHE A 314 -25.47 -9.80 -5.04
N ASP A 315 -25.84 -8.72 -4.37
CA ASP A 315 -27.23 -8.46 -3.98
C ASP A 315 -28.14 -8.26 -5.23
N ALA A 316 -27.62 -7.63 -6.28
CA ALA A 316 -28.38 -7.40 -7.52
C ALA A 316 -28.56 -8.65 -8.36
N VAL A 317 -27.54 -9.51 -8.45
CA VAL A 317 -27.55 -10.75 -9.26
C VAL A 317 -28.30 -11.88 -8.56
N GLY A 318 -28.13 -11.97 -7.25
CA GLY A 318 -28.71 -13.01 -6.42
C GLY A 318 -27.81 -14.25 -6.29
N PHE A 319 -27.85 -14.84 -5.10
CA PHE A 319 -26.99 -15.95 -4.68
C PHE A 319 -27.01 -17.14 -5.64
N GLU A 320 -28.19 -17.62 -6.04
CA GLU A 320 -28.32 -18.83 -6.87
C GLU A 320 -27.59 -18.70 -8.21
N THR A 321 -27.67 -17.52 -8.86
CA THR A 321 -26.97 -17.26 -10.12
C THR A 321 -25.47 -17.16 -9.89
N VAL A 322 -25.04 -16.46 -8.85
CA VAL A 322 -23.61 -16.30 -8.51
C VAL A 322 -22.98 -17.65 -8.22
N GLU A 323 -23.64 -18.48 -7.39
CA GLU A 323 -23.15 -19.82 -7.07
C GLU A 323 -23.08 -20.73 -8.30
N SER A 324 -24.13 -20.74 -9.13
CA SER A 324 -24.15 -21.52 -10.37
C SER A 324 -22.98 -21.18 -11.31
N VAL A 325 -22.68 -19.88 -11.45
CA VAL A 325 -21.53 -19.43 -12.29
C VAL A 325 -20.20 -19.82 -11.63
N ALA A 326 -20.07 -19.65 -10.32
CA ALA A 326 -18.85 -20.03 -9.60
C ALA A 326 -18.59 -21.55 -9.69
N GLU A 327 -19.63 -22.36 -9.50
CA GLU A 327 -19.54 -23.80 -9.66
C GLU A 327 -19.14 -24.21 -11.07
N LYS A 328 -19.70 -23.55 -12.09
CA LYS A 328 -19.39 -23.81 -13.49
C LYS A 328 -17.92 -23.59 -13.79
N PHE A 329 -17.34 -22.44 -13.40
CA PHE A 329 -15.93 -22.13 -13.68
C PHE A 329 -14.96 -22.98 -12.85
N THR A 330 -15.38 -23.47 -11.70
CA THR A 330 -14.55 -24.29 -10.80
C THR A 330 -14.82 -25.78 -10.89
N ARG A 331 -15.67 -26.25 -11.83
CA ARG A 331 -16.06 -27.67 -11.94
C ARG A 331 -14.87 -28.59 -12.23
N CYS A 332 -13.96 -28.16 -13.08
CA CYS A 332 -12.76 -28.92 -13.48
C CYS A 332 -11.55 -28.53 -12.63
N MET A 333 -11.73 -28.36 -11.31
CA MET A 333 -10.69 -27.95 -10.40
C MET A 333 -9.56 -28.98 -10.34
N THR A 334 -8.32 -28.51 -10.46
CA THR A 334 -7.08 -29.31 -10.33
C THR A 334 -6.14 -28.66 -9.33
N ALA A 335 -5.14 -29.43 -8.85
CA ALA A 335 -4.10 -28.89 -7.96
C ALA A 335 -3.22 -27.80 -8.65
N GLU A 336 -3.26 -27.73 -9.96
CA GLU A 336 -2.56 -26.76 -10.81
C GLU A 336 -3.49 -25.69 -11.37
N MET A 337 -4.70 -25.56 -10.77
CA MET A 337 -5.63 -24.50 -11.14
C MET A 337 -4.92 -23.15 -11.19
N ASP A 338 -5.32 -22.33 -12.17
CA ASP A 338 -4.75 -21.00 -12.29
C ASP A 338 -4.96 -20.18 -11.02
N TYR A 339 -3.91 -19.47 -10.63
CA TYR A 339 -3.87 -18.65 -9.41
C TYR A 339 -5.00 -17.64 -9.38
N GLU A 340 -5.25 -16.93 -10.49
CA GLU A 340 -6.27 -15.90 -10.57
C GLU A 340 -7.68 -16.47 -10.34
N LEU A 341 -8.01 -17.58 -10.95
CA LEU A 341 -9.33 -18.21 -10.77
C LEU A 341 -9.52 -18.74 -9.34
N ALA A 342 -8.50 -19.42 -8.79
CA ALA A 342 -8.54 -19.92 -7.41
C ALA A 342 -8.68 -18.76 -6.40
N SER A 343 -7.93 -17.68 -6.60
CA SER A 343 -8.01 -16.47 -5.79
C SER A 343 -9.37 -15.78 -5.92
N GLY A 344 -9.92 -15.67 -7.13
CA GLY A 344 -11.25 -15.11 -7.37
C GLY A 344 -12.36 -15.90 -6.67
N PHE A 345 -12.25 -17.23 -6.66
CA PHE A 345 -13.18 -18.09 -5.95
C PHE A 345 -13.09 -17.92 -4.42
N CYS A 346 -11.90 -17.93 -3.84
CA CYS A 346 -11.71 -17.62 -2.42
C CYS A 346 -12.23 -16.22 -2.08
N GLY A 347 -11.94 -15.23 -2.93
CA GLY A 347 -12.40 -13.85 -2.79
C GLY A 347 -13.93 -13.73 -2.79
N LEU A 348 -14.60 -14.50 -3.62
CA LEU A 348 -16.07 -14.53 -3.64
C LEU A 348 -16.64 -15.06 -2.32
N LEU A 349 -16.14 -16.19 -1.82
CA LEU A 349 -16.64 -16.81 -0.59
C LEU A 349 -16.33 -15.95 0.64
N ILE A 350 -15.13 -15.39 0.74
CA ILE A 350 -14.72 -14.60 1.92
C ILE A 350 -15.51 -13.29 2.05
N ASN A 351 -15.92 -12.69 0.92
CA ASN A 351 -16.73 -11.48 0.94
C ASN A 351 -18.22 -11.73 1.22
N HIS A 352 -18.69 -12.99 1.09
CA HIS A 352 -20.07 -13.39 1.33
C HIS A 352 -20.15 -14.62 2.24
N PRO A 353 -19.55 -14.56 3.45
CA PRO A 353 -19.55 -15.70 4.37
C PRO A 353 -20.95 -16.06 4.87
N ASP A 354 -21.91 -15.13 4.76
CA ASP A 354 -23.30 -15.31 5.17
C ASP A 354 -24.16 -16.04 4.14
N ALA A 355 -23.68 -16.17 2.91
CA ALA A 355 -24.43 -16.83 1.87
C ALA A 355 -24.51 -18.36 2.14
N PRO A 356 -25.62 -19.03 1.76
CA PRO A 356 -25.84 -20.45 2.03
C PRO A 356 -25.12 -21.34 1.02
N TRP A 357 -23.77 -21.18 0.90
CA TRP A 357 -22.95 -21.95 -0.02
C TRP A 357 -23.18 -23.45 0.06
N SER A 358 -23.22 -24.11 -1.10
CA SER A 358 -23.43 -25.55 -1.22
C SER A 358 -22.28 -26.37 -0.62
N ALA A 359 -22.55 -27.65 -0.37
CA ALA A 359 -21.53 -28.59 0.04
C ALA A 359 -20.40 -28.71 -1.00
N GLU A 360 -20.73 -28.58 -2.29
CA GLU A 360 -19.81 -28.58 -3.41
C GLU A 360 -18.88 -27.38 -3.37
N SER A 361 -19.38 -26.18 -3.10
CA SER A 361 -18.57 -24.96 -2.93
C SER A 361 -17.58 -25.10 -1.78
N TYR A 362 -18.03 -25.63 -0.64
CA TYR A 362 -17.15 -25.93 0.49
C TYR A 362 -16.15 -27.06 0.19
N GLN A 363 -16.52 -28.05 -0.59
CA GLN A 363 -15.60 -29.09 -0.99
C GLN A 363 -14.49 -28.54 -1.89
N ARG A 364 -14.80 -27.61 -2.79
CA ARG A 364 -13.80 -26.89 -3.58
C ARG A 364 -12.86 -26.06 -2.73
N LEU A 365 -13.40 -25.34 -1.73
CA LEU A 365 -12.57 -24.59 -0.80
C LEU A 365 -11.62 -25.49 0.00
N ARG A 366 -12.09 -26.67 0.47
CA ARG A 366 -11.24 -27.70 1.11
C ARG A 366 -10.13 -28.17 0.16
N PHE A 367 -10.49 -28.43 -1.08
CA PHE A 367 -9.50 -28.85 -2.09
C PHE A 367 -8.43 -27.77 -2.29
N LEU A 368 -8.80 -26.50 -2.41
CA LEU A 368 -7.84 -25.39 -2.52
C LEU A 368 -6.94 -25.29 -1.27
N ALA A 369 -7.48 -25.45 -0.09
CA ALA A 369 -6.74 -25.37 1.17
C ALA A 369 -5.68 -26.48 1.32
N VAL A 370 -5.95 -27.68 0.80
CA VAL A 370 -5.10 -28.86 1.06
C VAL A 370 -4.28 -29.28 -0.17
N ALA A 371 -4.87 -29.25 -1.36
CA ALA A 371 -4.31 -29.88 -2.55
C ALA A 371 -3.71 -28.92 -3.57
N HIS A 372 -4.00 -27.62 -3.49
CA HIS A 372 -3.46 -26.66 -4.47
C HIS A 372 -1.93 -26.53 -4.34
N LYS A 373 -1.22 -26.47 -5.47
CA LYS A 373 0.25 -26.42 -5.48
C LYS A 373 0.85 -25.08 -5.01
N ASN A 374 0.07 -24.01 -5.01
CA ASN A 374 0.54 -22.69 -4.55
C ASN A 374 0.16 -22.46 -3.08
N PRO A 375 1.13 -22.09 -2.23
CA PRO A 375 2.52 -21.88 -2.53
C PRO A 375 3.33 -23.19 -2.53
N GLN A 376 4.40 -23.24 -3.32
CA GLN A 376 5.41 -24.28 -3.16
C GLN A 376 6.27 -23.97 -1.93
N GLU A 377 6.89 -24.98 -1.36
CA GLU A 377 7.57 -24.92 -0.05
C GLU A 377 8.46 -23.68 0.18
N ASN A 378 9.22 -23.27 -0.83
CA ASN A 378 10.16 -22.14 -0.70
C ASN A 378 9.84 -20.98 -1.67
N THR A 379 8.59 -20.92 -2.16
CA THR A 379 8.17 -19.90 -3.13
C THR A 379 7.31 -18.84 -2.49
N TYR A 380 7.80 -17.61 -2.49
CA TYR A 380 7.12 -16.43 -1.98
C TYR A 380 6.78 -15.49 -3.13
N LEU A 381 5.54 -15.07 -3.24
CA LEU A 381 5.11 -14.13 -4.27
C LEU A 381 5.56 -12.71 -3.93
N ILE A 382 5.47 -12.35 -2.65
CA ILE A 382 5.96 -11.08 -2.14
C ILE A 382 7.30 -11.32 -1.48
N THR A 383 8.34 -10.69 -2.01
CA THR A 383 9.71 -10.76 -1.51
C THR A 383 10.23 -9.35 -1.26
N SER A 384 11.17 -9.21 -0.34
CA SER A 384 11.84 -7.94 -0.06
C SER A 384 13.32 -8.03 -0.42
N GLY A 385 13.86 -7.02 -1.09
CA GLY A 385 15.29 -6.92 -1.36
C GLY A 385 16.16 -6.91 -0.10
N ASN A 386 15.58 -6.48 1.03
CA ASN A 386 16.23 -6.45 2.33
C ASN A 386 16.11 -7.79 3.09
N ASP A 387 15.33 -8.75 2.57
CA ASP A 387 15.14 -10.09 3.14
C ASP A 387 15.30 -11.17 2.05
N PRO A 388 16.51 -11.37 1.54
CA PRO A 388 16.75 -12.30 0.43
C PRO A 388 16.47 -13.77 0.79
N GLN A 389 16.30 -14.09 2.09
CA GLN A 389 15.98 -15.43 2.58
C GLN A 389 14.50 -15.60 2.95
N ASN A 390 13.69 -14.56 2.78
CA ASN A 390 12.26 -14.54 3.09
C ASN A 390 11.95 -14.96 4.55
N LYS A 391 12.80 -14.56 5.49
CA LYS A 391 12.70 -14.92 6.90
C LYS A 391 12.01 -13.87 7.77
N SER A 392 11.76 -12.67 7.24
CA SER A 392 11.11 -11.62 7.99
C SER A 392 9.66 -11.96 8.32
N CYS A 393 9.16 -11.40 9.40
CA CYS A 393 7.74 -11.47 9.76
C CYS A 393 6.84 -10.80 8.73
N GLN A 394 7.34 -9.73 8.08
CA GLN A 394 6.63 -9.06 7.01
C GLN A 394 6.41 -10.01 5.81
N CYS A 395 7.46 -10.73 5.39
CA CYS A 395 7.35 -11.72 4.32
C CYS A 395 6.34 -12.84 4.69
N LEU A 396 6.37 -13.32 5.94
CA LEU A 396 5.41 -14.30 6.42
C LEU A 396 3.96 -13.83 6.26
N ARG A 397 3.66 -12.64 6.75
CA ARG A 397 2.31 -12.03 6.75
C ARG A 397 1.82 -11.72 5.34
N ASP A 398 2.66 -11.10 4.52
CA ASP A 398 2.28 -10.64 3.19
C ASP A 398 1.99 -11.81 2.23
N ASN A 399 2.57 -12.97 2.47
CA ASN A 399 2.33 -14.16 1.65
C ASN A 399 1.11 -14.99 2.09
N VAL A 400 0.40 -14.64 3.15
CA VAL A 400 -0.87 -15.31 3.52
C VAL A 400 -1.89 -15.16 2.40
N LEU A 401 -2.25 -13.92 2.04
CA LEU A 401 -3.24 -13.64 0.99
C LEU A 401 -2.66 -13.76 -0.44
N ASN A 402 -1.33 -13.82 -0.56
CA ASN A 402 -0.64 -14.02 -1.82
C ASN A 402 -0.25 -15.50 -2.05
N SER A 403 -0.92 -16.40 -1.37
CA SER A 403 -0.85 -17.85 -1.58
C SER A 403 -2.25 -18.45 -1.59
N ILE A 404 -2.52 -19.38 -2.49
CA ILE A 404 -3.88 -19.93 -2.63
C ILE A 404 -4.28 -20.73 -1.40
N ARG A 405 -3.39 -21.61 -0.89
CA ARG A 405 -3.71 -22.36 0.35
C ARG A 405 -3.89 -21.42 1.55
N GLY A 406 -3.05 -20.39 1.69
CA GLY A 406 -3.21 -19.39 2.75
C GLY A 406 -4.51 -18.62 2.63
N TYR A 407 -4.86 -18.17 1.41
CA TYR A 407 -6.12 -17.47 1.17
C TYR A 407 -7.35 -18.37 1.44
N ALA A 408 -7.26 -19.65 1.06
CA ALA A 408 -8.31 -20.61 1.36
C ALA A 408 -8.52 -20.79 2.89
N PHE A 409 -7.43 -20.89 3.69
CA PHE A 409 -7.54 -20.95 5.15
C PHE A 409 -8.10 -19.66 5.74
N ARG A 410 -7.76 -18.51 5.20
CA ARG A 410 -8.38 -17.24 5.59
C ARG A 410 -9.89 -17.24 5.30
N THR A 411 -10.30 -17.76 4.15
CA THR A 411 -11.72 -17.90 3.78
C THR A 411 -12.46 -18.88 4.70
N ILE A 412 -11.80 -19.99 5.08
CA ILE A 412 -12.33 -20.94 6.07
C ILE A 412 -12.51 -20.25 7.42
N ALA A 413 -11.56 -19.42 7.85
CA ALA A 413 -11.65 -18.66 9.09
C ALA A 413 -12.92 -17.79 9.13
N GLU A 414 -13.18 -17.00 8.08
CA GLU A 414 -14.38 -16.17 8.00
C GLU A 414 -15.67 -17.01 8.01
N THR A 415 -15.65 -18.17 7.34
CA THR A 415 -16.78 -19.12 7.39
C THR A 415 -17.03 -19.63 8.83
N LEU A 416 -15.97 -19.98 9.57
CA LEU A 416 -16.06 -20.48 10.95
C LEU A 416 -16.42 -19.38 11.96
N TRP A 417 -16.00 -18.13 11.72
CA TRP A 417 -16.48 -17.00 12.51
C TRP A 417 -18.00 -16.85 12.41
N LYS A 418 -18.56 -17.12 11.24
CA LYS A 418 -19.99 -16.99 10.97
C LYS A 418 -20.79 -18.23 11.37
N TYR A 419 -20.26 -19.41 11.10
CA TYR A 419 -20.91 -20.71 11.34
C TYR A 419 -20.04 -21.59 12.24
N PRO A 420 -19.93 -21.27 13.53
CA PRO A 420 -19.07 -22.01 14.46
C PRO A 420 -19.52 -23.48 14.63
N GLU A 421 -20.78 -23.80 14.35
CA GLU A 421 -21.32 -25.17 14.36
C GLU A 421 -20.69 -26.07 13.29
N LYS A 422 -20.05 -25.49 12.26
CA LYS A 422 -19.38 -26.26 11.20
C LYS A 422 -17.94 -26.67 11.56
N VAL A 423 -17.44 -26.36 12.75
CA VAL A 423 -16.04 -26.63 13.15
C VAL A 423 -15.67 -28.10 12.90
N GLU A 424 -16.55 -29.07 13.26
CA GLU A 424 -16.26 -30.48 13.06
C GLU A 424 -16.00 -30.84 11.59
N ASP A 425 -16.70 -30.20 10.68
CA ASP A 425 -16.53 -30.42 9.23
C ASP A 425 -15.17 -29.97 8.72
N TRP A 426 -14.45 -29.09 9.43
CA TRP A 426 -13.20 -28.48 9.02
C TRP A 426 -11.99 -28.98 9.78
N LYS A 427 -12.12 -29.73 10.89
CA LYS A 427 -10.99 -30.16 11.73
C LYS A 427 -9.88 -30.84 10.94
N THR A 428 -10.21 -31.83 10.11
CA THR A 428 -9.22 -32.54 9.30
C THR A 428 -8.48 -31.61 8.33
N VAL A 429 -9.17 -30.62 7.78
CA VAL A 429 -8.55 -29.61 6.89
C VAL A 429 -7.60 -28.71 7.67
N LEU A 430 -8.01 -28.30 8.88
CA LEU A 430 -7.15 -27.51 9.77
C LEU A 430 -5.90 -28.29 10.19
N GLU A 431 -6.05 -29.58 10.55
CA GLU A 431 -4.92 -30.47 10.85
C GLU A 431 -3.90 -30.55 9.69
N HIS A 432 -4.38 -30.65 8.45
CA HIS A 432 -3.52 -30.56 7.27
C HIS A 432 -2.81 -29.21 7.18
N GLY A 433 -3.51 -28.11 7.44
CA GLY A 433 -2.94 -26.77 7.40
C GLY A 433 -1.87 -26.52 8.47
N LEU A 434 -2.01 -27.13 9.67
CA LEU A 434 -1.01 -27.07 10.73
C LEU A 434 0.32 -27.72 10.31
N GLN A 435 0.26 -28.72 9.43
CA GLN A 435 1.40 -29.44 8.90
C GLN A 435 1.86 -28.95 7.51
N ASP A 436 1.27 -27.84 7.00
CA ASP A 436 1.64 -27.33 5.69
C ASP A 436 3.14 -27.00 5.65
N PRO A 437 3.86 -27.40 4.58
CA PRO A 437 5.28 -27.12 4.46
C PRO A 437 5.60 -25.61 4.40
N HIS A 438 4.64 -24.78 3.96
CA HIS A 438 4.86 -23.36 3.81
C HIS A 438 4.45 -22.57 5.07
N PRO A 439 5.36 -21.78 5.69
CA PRO A 439 5.08 -21.12 6.96
C PRO A 439 3.93 -20.09 6.89
N SER A 440 3.75 -19.40 5.75
CA SER A 440 2.63 -18.45 5.60
C SER A 440 1.26 -19.13 5.59
N VAL A 441 1.20 -20.40 5.16
CA VAL A 441 -0.05 -21.19 5.23
C VAL A 441 -0.34 -21.58 6.69
N ARG A 442 0.66 -22.09 7.43
CA ARG A 442 0.49 -22.36 8.85
C ARG A 442 0.08 -21.11 9.64
N TYR A 443 0.68 -19.96 9.30
CA TYR A 443 0.27 -18.69 9.89
C TYR A 443 -1.21 -18.35 9.59
N ALA A 444 -1.69 -18.58 8.36
CA ALA A 444 -3.08 -18.36 7.99
C ALA A 444 -4.07 -19.24 8.76
N VAL A 445 -3.66 -20.45 9.15
CA VAL A 445 -4.51 -21.37 9.94
C VAL A 445 -4.84 -20.78 11.32
N ILE A 446 -3.97 -19.94 11.89
CA ILE A 446 -4.21 -19.31 13.20
C ILE A 446 -5.50 -18.48 13.22
N ASP A 447 -5.86 -17.83 12.13
CA ASP A 447 -7.15 -17.13 12.01
C ASP A 447 -8.34 -18.08 12.18
N ALA A 448 -8.25 -19.26 11.57
CA ALA A 448 -9.29 -20.29 11.70
C ALA A 448 -9.31 -20.88 13.10
N LEU A 449 -8.14 -21.14 13.72
CA LEU A 449 -8.07 -21.59 15.11
C LEU A 449 -8.68 -20.57 16.08
N ALA A 450 -8.52 -19.27 15.82
CA ALA A 450 -9.17 -18.23 16.61
C ALA A 450 -10.70 -18.33 16.55
N ALA A 451 -11.27 -18.61 15.37
CA ALA A 451 -12.70 -18.86 15.25
C ALA A 451 -13.13 -20.16 15.97
N VAL A 452 -12.35 -21.25 15.80
CA VAL A 452 -12.58 -22.55 16.46
C VAL A 452 -12.53 -22.43 17.97
N SER A 453 -11.70 -21.58 18.53
CA SER A 453 -11.54 -21.41 19.99
C SER A 453 -12.84 -21.08 20.74
N ARG A 454 -13.83 -20.57 20.02
CA ARG A 454 -15.18 -20.27 20.57
C ARG A 454 -16.02 -21.54 20.86
N VAL A 455 -15.69 -22.66 20.20
CA VAL A 455 -16.47 -23.93 20.27
C VAL A 455 -15.57 -25.03 20.82
N ASP A 456 -14.36 -25.17 20.32
CA ASP A 456 -13.41 -26.19 20.75
C ASP A 456 -12.04 -25.53 21.10
N LYS A 457 -12.01 -24.97 22.31
CA LYS A 457 -10.84 -24.31 22.85
C LYS A 457 -9.63 -25.23 22.97
N PRO A 458 -9.74 -26.50 23.46
CA PRO A 458 -8.61 -27.40 23.50
C PRO A 458 -7.95 -27.60 22.14
N PHE A 459 -8.72 -27.97 21.12
CA PHE A 459 -8.21 -28.16 19.76
C PHE A 459 -7.49 -26.90 19.23
N ALA A 460 -8.12 -25.74 19.43
CA ALA A 460 -7.54 -24.47 18.96
C ALA A 460 -6.22 -24.13 19.66
N CYS A 461 -6.11 -24.37 20.98
CA CYS A 461 -4.90 -24.12 21.74
C CYS A 461 -3.78 -25.13 21.38
N GLU A 462 -4.10 -26.40 21.20
CA GLU A 462 -3.15 -27.43 20.76
C GLU A 462 -2.62 -27.10 19.35
N GLY A 463 -3.50 -26.74 18.43
CA GLY A 463 -3.11 -26.34 17.07
C GLY A 463 -2.23 -25.08 17.04
N TYR A 464 -2.59 -24.05 17.82
CA TYR A 464 -1.73 -22.86 17.93
C TYR A 464 -0.36 -23.20 18.53
N TRP A 465 -0.32 -24.07 19.56
CA TRP A 465 0.91 -24.54 20.17
C TRP A 465 1.82 -25.23 19.16
N GLU A 466 1.26 -26.09 18.35
CA GLU A 466 1.97 -26.80 17.30
C GLU A 466 2.62 -25.84 16.27
N VAL A 467 1.87 -24.83 15.81
CA VAL A 467 2.38 -23.81 14.90
C VAL A 467 3.47 -22.97 15.56
N LEU A 468 3.28 -22.55 16.81
CA LEU A 468 4.25 -21.75 17.55
C LEU A 468 5.58 -22.47 17.75
N GLN A 469 5.56 -23.79 18.03
CA GLN A 469 6.78 -24.60 18.15
C GLN A 469 7.53 -24.73 16.82
N GLN A 470 6.83 -24.77 15.69
CA GLN A 470 7.43 -24.84 14.36
C GLN A 470 7.99 -23.47 13.92
N ASP A 471 7.31 -22.38 14.25
CA ASP A 471 7.69 -21.04 13.83
C ASP A 471 7.29 -19.96 14.88
N PRO A 472 8.21 -19.55 15.76
CA PRO A 472 7.92 -18.57 16.80
C PRO A 472 7.56 -17.17 16.25
N ARG A 473 7.79 -16.89 14.93
CA ARG A 473 7.29 -15.64 14.31
C ARG A 473 5.76 -15.54 14.37
N CYS A 474 5.06 -16.63 14.61
CA CYS A 474 3.61 -16.66 14.81
C CYS A 474 3.14 -15.82 16.00
N ILE A 475 4.04 -15.42 16.92
CA ILE A 475 3.77 -14.41 17.96
C ILE A 475 3.31 -13.07 17.33
N LEU A 476 3.69 -12.78 16.10
CA LEU A 476 3.20 -11.62 15.35
C LEU A 476 1.68 -11.60 15.18
N HIS A 477 1.01 -12.75 15.21
CA HIS A 477 -0.43 -12.82 14.97
C HIS A 477 -1.21 -12.08 16.07
N TYR A 478 -2.23 -11.30 15.69
CA TYR A 478 -3.00 -10.46 16.63
C TYR A 478 -3.72 -11.23 17.74
N THR A 479 -3.98 -12.53 17.53
CA THR A 479 -4.61 -13.39 18.55
C THR A 479 -3.60 -14.11 19.46
N SER A 480 -2.30 -13.97 19.20
CA SER A 480 -1.25 -14.71 19.92
C SER A 480 -1.25 -14.44 21.42
N GLY A 481 -1.52 -13.21 21.84
CA GLY A 481 -1.65 -12.88 23.25
C GLY A 481 -2.69 -13.73 23.93
N TRP A 482 -3.86 -13.88 23.33
CA TRP A 482 -4.93 -14.72 23.87
C TRP A 482 -4.51 -16.20 23.96
N PHE A 483 -3.96 -16.78 22.89
CA PHE A 483 -3.52 -18.17 22.87
C PHE A 483 -2.42 -18.43 23.88
N ILE A 484 -1.41 -17.57 23.95
CA ILE A 484 -0.31 -17.70 24.90
C ILE A 484 -0.83 -17.65 26.34
N MET A 485 -1.78 -16.76 26.66
CA MET A 485 -2.39 -16.71 27.98
C MET A 485 -3.14 -17.99 28.35
N GLN A 486 -3.69 -18.74 27.38
CA GLN A 486 -4.32 -20.02 27.62
C GLN A 486 -3.30 -21.16 27.79
N LEU A 487 -2.19 -21.11 27.07
CA LEU A 487 -1.12 -22.12 27.08
C LEU A 487 -0.15 -21.96 28.26
N TYR A 488 0.04 -20.73 28.70
CA TYR A 488 1.03 -20.40 29.73
C TYR A 488 0.91 -21.19 31.03
N PRO A 489 -0.29 -21.50 31.56
CA PRO A 489 -0.41 -22.34 32.76
C PRO A 489 0.11 -23.78 32.59
N VAL A 490 0.20 -24.26 31.34
CA VAL A 490 0.63 -25.63 31.01
C VAL A 490 2.08 -25.66 30.52
N HIS A 491 2.51 -24.64 29.77
CA HIS A 491 3.80 -24.54 29.11
C HIS A 491 4.52 -23.21 29.44
N PRO A 492 4.74 -22.86 30.71
CA PRO A 492 5.25 -21.54 31.09
C PRO A 492 6.68 -21.27 30.58
N GLU A 493 7.55 -22.26 30.64
CA GLU A 493 8.97 -22.08 30.26
C GLU A 493 9.14 -21.91 28.76
N GLU A 494 8.46 -22.73 27.98
CA GLU A 494 8.51 -22.71 26.52
C GLU A 494 7.83 -21.45 25.96
N CYS A 495 6.69 -21.06 26.49
CA CYS A 495 6.03 -19.79 26.11
C CYS A 495 6.95 -18.59 26.41
N ARG A 496 7.57 -18.57 27.60
CA ARG A 496 8.57 -17.52 27.91
C ARG A 496 9.72 -17.52 26.95
N ALA A 497 10.29 -18.68 26.64
CA ALA A 497 11.40 -18.80 25.71
C ALA A 497 11.04 -18.21 24.33
N CYS A 498 9.87 -18.54 23.79
CA CYS A 498 9.38 -17.99 22.53
C CYS A 498 9.17 -16.47 22.59
N LEU A 499 8.56 -15.98 23.69
CA LEU A 499 8.33 -14.54 23.88
C LEU A 499 9.64 -13.75 24.02
N ILE A 500 10.61 -14.28 24.80
CA ILE A 500 11.92 -13.66 24.95
C ILE A 500 12.67 -13.66 23.63
N TRP A 501 12.62 -14.75 22.88
CA TRP A 501 13.20 -14.82 21.55
C TRP A 501 12.63 -13.71 20.64
N ALA A 502 11.29 -13.55 20.61
CA ALA A 502 10.62 -12.54 19.79
C ALA A 502 10.94 -11.11 20.27
N PHE A 503 11.01 -10.90 21.58
CA PHE A 503 11.34 -9.62 22.21
C PHE A 503 12.79 -9.16 21.89
N GLU A 504 13.71 -10.09 21.69
CA GLU A 504 15.13 -9.83 21.40
C GLU A 504 15.45 -9.74 19.90
N GLN A 505 14.44 -9.78 19.03
CA GLN A 505 14.67 -9.59 17.59
C GLN A 505 15.13 -8.17 17.25
N SER A 506 15.66 -8.01 16.04
CA SER A 506 16.19 -6.74 15.56
C SER A 506 15.09 -5.68 15.35
N GLU A 507 15.50 -4.43 15.24
CA GLU A 507 14.63 -3.29 14.93
C GLU A 507 13.87 -3.44 13.61
N THR A 508 14.28 -4.34 12.71
CA THR A 508 13.57 -4.65 11.47
C THR A 508 12.29 -5.44 11.69
N GLU A 509 12.13 -6.10 12.85
CA GLU A 509 10.98 -6.93 13.21
C GLU A 509 10.06 -6.22 14.23
N GLN A 510 9.81 -4.94 14.03
CA GLN A 510 9.13 -4.04 14.98
C GLN A 510 7.81 -4.60 15.52
N ASP A 511 6.93 -5.09 14.65
CA ASP A 511 5.62 -5.60 15.06
C ASP A 511 5.73 -6.85 15.91
N LEU A 512 6.70 -7.74 15.63
CA LEU A 512 6.98 -8.93 16.43
C LEU A 512 7.46 -8.56 17.83
N VAL A 513 8.44 -7.64 17.90
CA VAL A 513 9.00 -7.13 19.15
C VAL A 513 7.94 -6.46 20.01
N ARG A 514 7.10 -5.60 19.41
CA ARG A 514 5.99 -4.92 20.09
C ARG A 514 4.99 -5.90 20.68
N ASN A 515 4.59 -6.89 19.90
CA ASN A 515 3.60 -7.87 20.36
C ASN A 515 4.16 -8.77 21.47
N ALA A 516 5.40 -9.24 21.36
CA ALA A 516 6.06 -9.99 22.41
C ALA A 516 6.22 -9.15 23.69
N ALA A 517 6.60 -7.88 23.58
CA ALA A 517 6.75 -6.95 24.68
C ALA A 517 5.41 -6.71 25.41
N HIS A 518 4.33 -6.55 24.65
CA HIS A 518 2.97 -6.42 25.19
C HIS A 518 2.57 -7.67 26.02
N ILE A 519 2.77 -8.88 25.47
CA ILE A 519 2.44 -10.13 26.15
C ILE A 519 3.29 -10.35 27.39
N LEU A 520 4.62 -10.08 27.32
CA LEU A 520 5.50 -10.16 28.48
C LEU A 520 5.10 -9.17 29.58
N ALA A 521 4.69 -7.95 29.21
CA ALA A 521 4.18 -6.98 30.17
C ALA A 521 2.91 -7.46 30.86
N GLU A 522 1.97 -8.08 30.13
CA GLU A 522 0.76 -8.67 30.68
C GLU A 522 1.09 -9.79 31.69
N LEU A 523 2.02 -10.69 31.37
CA LEU A 523 2.50 -11.74 32.28
C LEU A 523 3.13 -11.17 33.54
N CYS A 524 3.97 -10.13 33.38
CA CYS A 524 4.60 -9.43 34.50
C CYS A 524 3.56 -8.79 35.43
N ILE A 525 2.55 -8.10 34.87
CA ILE A 525 1.47 -7.45 35.63
C ILE A 525 0.61 -8.50 36.34
N LYS A 526 0.43 -9.68 35.77
CA LYS A 526 -0.25 -10.83 36.38
C LYS A 526 0.56 -11.52 37.48
N GLY A 527 1.81 -11.12 37.69
CA GLY A 527 2.65 -11.56 38.81
C GLY A 527 3.61 -12.71 38.48
N ASP A 528 3.92 -12.96 37.20
CA ASP A 528 4.99 -13.89 36.86
C ASP A 528 6.35 -13.35 37.31
N LEU A 529 7.02 -14.08 38.23
CA LEU A 529 8.25 -13.62 38.87
C LEU A 529 9.46 -13.68 37.94
N ASP A 530 9.51 -14.65 37.03
CA ASP A 530 10.62 -14.81 36.09
C ASP A 530 10.56 -13.73 35.02
N VAL A 531 9.36 -13.45 34.49
CA VAL A 531 9.14 -12.36 33.53
C VAL A 531 9.38 -11.01 34.23
N HIS A 532 8.96 -10.85 35.49
CA HIS A 532 9.29 -9.66 36.26
C HIS A 532 10.80 -9.47 36.39
N ALA A 533 11.55 -10.51 36.82
CA ALA A 533 12.99 -10.44 36.93
C ALA A 533 13.65 -10.13 35.58
N TYR A 534 13.15 -10.71 34.49
CA TYR A 534 13.64 -10.46 33.14
C TYR A 534 13.45 -9.01 32.70
N LEU A 535 12.25 -8.44 32.87
CA LEU A 535 11.95 -7.06 32.46
C LEU A 535 12.65 -6.02 33.32
N PHE A 536 12.72 -6.18 34.66
CA PHE A 536 13.29 -5.17 35.57
C PHE A 536 14.83 -5.15 35.66
N GLN A 537 15.55 -5.80 34.75
CA GLN A 537 17.01 -5.83 34.74
C GLN A 537 17.65 -5.26 33.46
N ARG A 538 16.88 -4.63 32.58
CA ARG A 538 17.38 -4.22 31.27
C ARG A 538 16.98 -2.82 30.84
N GLN A 539 17.71 -2.31 29.87
CA GLN A 539 17.32 -1.15 29.09
C GLN A 539 16.50 -1.61 27.90
N TYR A 540 15.59 -0.77 27.45
CA TYR A 540 14.66 -1.08 26.37
C TYR A 540 14.99 -0.33 25.10
N MET A 541 14.89 -1.01 23.98
CA MET A 541 14.76 -0.38 22.67
C MET A 541 13.37 0.27 22.52
N PRO A 542 13.19 1.26 21.62
CA PRO A 542 11.91 1.96 21.46
C PRO A 542 10.71 1.02 21.26
N GLU A 543 10.86 -0.02 20.44
CA GLU A 543 9.76 -0.96 20.13
C GLU A 543 9.38 -1.86 21.30
N GLN A 544 10.37 -2.27 22.09
CA GLN A 544 10.14 -3.01 23.34
C GLN A 544 9.39 -2.13 24.34
N ALA A 545 9.85 -0.89 24.52
CA ALA A 545 9.18 0.07 25.39
C ALA A 545 7.74 0.35 24.93
N TYR A 546 7.52 0.49 23.61
CA TYR A 546 6.19 0.69 23.04
C TYR A 546 5.21 -0.41 23.45
N GLY A 547 5.58 -1.69 23.24
CA GLY A 547 4.72 -2.82 23.60
C GLY A 547 4.42 -2.88 25.10
N ILE A 548 5.43 -2.66 25.95
CA ILE A 548 5.27 -2.65 27.41
C ILE A 548 4.34 -1.51 27.85
N LEU A 549 4.56 -0.32 27.35
CA LEU A 549 3.79 0.87 27.76
C LEU A 549 2.32 0.75 27.35
N ASN A 550 2.04 0.23 26.15
CA ASN A 550 0.66 -0.02 25.71
C ASN A 550 -0.08 -0.94 26.69
N GLN A 551 0.52 -2.07 27.08
CA GLN A 551 -0.10 -2.97 28.05
C GLN A 551 -0.28 -2.30 29.42
N CYS A 552 0.71 -1.51 29.86
CA CYS A 552 0.59 -0.78 31.10
C CYS A 552 -0.59 0.20 31.07
N PHE A 553 -0.81 0.94 29.97
CA PHE A 553 -1.94 1.86 29.84
C PHE A 553 -3.28 1.15 29.86
N ASP A 554 -3.40 -0.03 29.23
CA ASP A 554 -4.62 -0.84 29.26
C ASP A 554 -5.01 -1.26 30.68
N ASP A 555 -4.02 -1.53 31.55
CA ASP A 555 -4.22 -2.02 32.92
C ASP A 555 -4.20 -0.92 34.00
N LEU A 556 -3.85 0.34 33.67
CA LEU A 556 -3.75 1.45 34.66
C LEU A 556 -5.05 1.70 35.44
N ASN A 557 -6.19 1.48 34.82
CA ASN A 557 -7.51 1.73 35.40
C ASN A 557 -8.18 0.44 35.91
N GLN A 558 -7.46 -0.69 35.93
CA GLN A 558 -8.00 -2.00 36.33
C GLN A 558 -7.43 -2.45 37.68
N GLU A 559 -8.24 -2.39 38.74
CA GLU A 559 -7.85 -3.00 40.01
C GLU A 559 -7.99 -4.54 39.95
N PRO A 560 -7.06 -5.34 40.52
CA PRO A 560 -5.88 -4.91 41.32
C PRO A 560 -4.60 -4.69 40.50
N LYS A 561 -4.65 -4.72 39.18
CA LYS A 561 -3.47 -4.68 38.27
C LYS A 561 -2.76 -3.33 38.25
N ASN A 562 -3.46 -2.23 38.56
CA ASN A 562 -2.94 -0.88 38.38
C ASN A 562 -1.62 -0.59 39.11
N THR A 563 -1.38 -1.20 40.28
CA THR A 563 -0.13 -1.02 41.05
C THR A 563 1.05 -1.63 40.32
N ALA A 564 0.91 -2.85 39.79
CA ALA A 564 1.94 -3.52 39.01
C ALA A 564 2.20 -2.78 37.68
N ALA A 565 1.13 -2.38 36.97
CA ALA A 565 1.21 -1.61 35.74
C ALA A 565 1.92 -0.28 35.93
N LYS A 566 1.60 0.49 36.97
CA LYS A 566 2.29 1.76 37.32
C LYS A 566 3.78 1.55 37.60
N ARG A 567 4.14 0.49 38.32
CA ARG A 567 5.55 0.18 38.62
C ARG A 567 6.32 -0.16 37.35
N LEU A 568 5.76 -1.01 36.48
CA LEU A 568 6.38 -1.39 35.22
C LEU A 568 6.48 -0.20 34.27
N LEU A 569 5.44 0.62 34.17
CA LEU A 569 5.43 1.84 33.37
C LEU A 569 6.55 2.80 33.78
N LEU A 570 6.67 3.11 35.09
CA LEU A 570 7.71 4.01 35.58
C LEU A 570 9.11 3.46 35.31
N TYR A 571 9.31 2.15 35.51
CA TYR A 571 10.59 1.52 35.22
C TYR A 571 10.94 1.61 33.73
N THR A 572 9.96 1.33 32.85
CA THR A 572 10.15 1.38 31.39
C THR A 572 10.51 2.79 30.94
N LEU A 573 9.80 3.82 31.41
CA LEU A 573 10.10 5.21 31.08
C LEU A 573 11.50 5.67 31.55
N GLN A 574 11.99 5.12 32.67
CA GLN A 574 13.32 5.45 33.20
C GLN A 574 14.46 4.70 32.47
N ASN A 575 14.16 3.58 31.84
CA ASN A 575 15.15 2.68 31.24
C ASN A 575 14.98 2.53 29.71
N CYS A 576 14.19 3.36 29.08
CA CYS A 576 14.08 3.43 27.63
C CYS A 576 15.12 4.40 27.06
N GLN A 577 15.82 4.00 25.99
CA GLN A 577 16.81 4.85 25.31
C GLN A 577 16.17 6.04 24.60
N GLU A 578 15.01 5.82 24.01
CA GLU A 578 14.15 6.84 23.39
C GLU A 578 12.69 6.47 23.65
N ILE A 579 11.90 7.46 24.10
CA ILE A 579 10.46 7.24 24.22
C ILE A 579 9.85 7.36 22.82
N PRO A 580 9.20 6.30 22.31
CA PRO A 580 8.56 6.36 21.01
C PRO A 580 7.59 7.54 20.92
N GLN A 581 7.75 8.37 19.91
CA GLN A 581 6.97 9.62 19.75
C GLN A 581 5.46 9.40 19.76
N HIS A 582 5.00 8.20 19.40
CA HIS A 582 3.58 7.83 19.39
C HIS A 582 2.96 7.65 20.78
N ILE A 583 3.77 7.41 21.80
CA ILE A 583 3.30 7.24 23.20
C ILE A 583 3.08 8.58 23.89
N VAL A 584 3.77 9.63 23.48
CA VAL A 584 3.67 10.97 24.10
C VAL A 584 2.26 11.58 23.91
N TRP A 585 1.42 10.99 23.05
CA TRP A 585 0.11 11.53 22.66
C TRP A 585 -1.11 10.68 23.13
N GLN A 586 -0.88 9.56 23.82
CA GLN A 586 -1.93 8.80 24.50
C GLN A 586 -2.05 9.21 25.98
#